data_dd2978800369dc304a99e66403b20748
#
_entry.id   dd2978800369dc304a99e66403b20748
#
_cell.length_a   1.000
_cell.length_b   1.000
_cell.length_c   1.000
_cell.angle_alpha   90.00
_cell.angle_beta   90.00
_cell.angle_gamma   90.00
#
_symmetry.space_group_name_H-M   'P 1'
#
loop_
_entity.id
_entity.type
_entity.pdbx_description
1 polymer ?
#
loop_
_entity_poly.entity_id
_entity_poly.type
_entity_poly.pdbx_seq_one_letter_code
_entity_poly.pdbx_strand_id
1 'polypeptide(L)'
;MRVKSREHGRHVSAVRHDSFKSSFTALGQLAYEGAQVSANVVDLVSNQPLVSIDDRVVLPTASIGKILLLIEISARLTAQDFSGYGILDKSIRDSVGDSGIWQHLQAPALPVADLATLVGATSDNLATNLLLKQVGLEAVRARTESLGLSRTALLDVVRDNRGPDDAPQLSVGSTEELSRLFGMLARGEVIDPGTSQRVTGWLSLNCDLSMVASAYGLDPLAHRMPDHSTLLINKTGTDFGVRSEAGALKGKRTMVSYAVTVQFEDESLEKRLRVLAAMRTVGEEILEYVH
;
A
#
# COMPACT_ATOMS: atom_id res chain seq x y z
N MET A 1 25.58 53.54 24.04
CA MET A 1 25.27 52.11 24.19
C MET A 1 24.26 51.75 23.10
N ARG A 2 24.71 51.14 21.96
CA ARG A 2 23.87 50.82 20.82
C ARG A 2 23.48 49.34 20.92
N VAL A 3 22.19 49.07 21.08
CA VAL A 3 21.62 47.73 21.04
C VAL A 3 21.51 47.31 19.58
N LYS A 4 22.22 46.23 19.18
CA LYS A 4 22.10 45.58 17.89
C LYS A 4 20.89 44.64 17.94
N SER A 5 19.83 44.96 17.23
CA SER A 5 18.74 44.02 16.93
C SER A 5 19.30 42.92 16.00
N ARG A 6 19.22 41.67 16.45
CA ARG A 6 19.46 40.48 15.60
C ARG A 6 18.16 40.18 14.85
N GLU A 7 18.17 40.46 13.57
CA GLU A 7 17.17 39.92 12.64
C GLU A 7 17.36 38.38 12.54
N HIS A 8 16.40 37.63 13.06
CA HIS A 8 16.29 36.21 12.75
C HIS A 8 15.63 36.10 11.37
N GLY A 9 16.43 36.00 10.33
CA GLY A 9 15.98 35.62 9.01
C GLY A 9 15.37 34.20 9.06
N ARG A 10 14.05 34.12 8.91
CA ARG A 10 13.38 32.86 8.59
C ARG A 10 13.86 32.43 7.21
N HIS A 11 14.78 31.49 7.14
CA HIS A 11 15.01 30.70 5.94
C HIS A 11 13.75 29.84 5.70
N VAL A 12 12.81 30.34 4.96
CA VAL A 12 11.83 29.52 4.27
C VAL A 12 12.64 28.81 3.19
N SER A 13 12.94 27.53 3.43
CA SER A 13 13.56 26.67 2.42
C SER A 13 12.66 26.68 1.20
N ALA A 14 13.13 27.27 0.11
CA ALA A 14 12.46 27.14 -1.18
C ALA A 14 12.37 25.62 -1.47
N VAL A 15 11.13 25.12 -1.59
CA VAL A 15 10.86 23.77 -2.06
C VAL A 15 11.65 23.62 -3.36
N ARG A 16 12.60 22.68 -3.39
CA ARG A 16 13.42 22.46 -4.58
C ARG A 16 12.49 21.96 -5.67
N HIS A 17 12.22 22.79 -6.67
CA HIS A 17 11.46 22.45 -7.88
C HIS A 17 12.10 21.32 -8.71
N ASP A 18 13.28 20.84 -8.33
CA ASP A 18 14.01 19.75 -8.97
C ASP A 18 13.85 18.39 -8.28
N SER A 19 13.14 18.31 -7.14
CA SER A 19 12.81 17.04 -6.49
C SER A 19 11.86 16.24 -7.40
N PHE A 20 12.10 14.93 -7.52
CA PHE A 20 11.29 14.00 -8.32
C PHE A 20 11.40 14.15 -9.86
N LYS A 21 12.40 14.86 -10.37
CA LYS A 21 12.60 14.99 -11.83
C LYS A 21 12.87 13.64 -12.51
N SER A 22 13.63 12.77 -11.87
CA SER A 22 13.92 11.42 -12.38
C SER A 22 12.67 10.55 -12.39
N SER A 23 11.83 10.68 -11.36
CA SER A 23 10.52 10.01 -11.28
C SER A 23 9.60 10.40 -12.42
N PHE A 24 9.44 11.71 -12.67
CA PHE A 24 8.63 12.20 -13.80
C PHE A 24 9.18 11.71 -15.14
N THR A 25 10.50 11.67 -15.31
CA THR A 25 11.13 11.19 -16.54
C THR A 25 10.90 9.67 -16.72
N ALA A 26 11.16 8.87 -15.69
CA ALA A 26 11.04 7.41 -15.77
C ALA A 26 9.59 6.96 -15.96
N LEU A 27 8.65 7.55 -15.22
CA LEU A 27 7.22 7.24 -15.34
C LEU A 27 6.66 7.76 -16.68
N GLY A 28 7.08 8.94 -17.13
CA GLY A 28 6.71 9.50 -18.43
C GLY A 28 7.19 8.64 -19.60
N GLN A 29 8.38 8.03 -19.50
CA GLN A 29 8.88 7.10 -20.50
C GLN A 29 8.01 5.85 -20.59
N LEU A 30 7.57 5.28 -19.47
CA LEU A 30 6.63 4.14 -19.47
C LEU A 30 5.29 4.51 -20.12
N ALA A 31 4.77 5.71 -19.84
CA ALA A 31 3.54 6.20 -20.45
C ALA A 31 3.70 6.40 -21.98
N TYR A 32 4.82 6.93 -22.41
CA TYR A 32 5.15 7.07 -23.83
C TYR A 32 5.24 5.71 -24.55
N GLU A 33 5.68 4.67 -23.84
CA GLU A 33 5.75 3.28 -24.34
C GLU A 33 4.40 2.54 -24.27
N GLY A 34 3.32 3.22 -23.88
CA GLY A 34 1.95 2.70 -23.91
C GLY A 34 1.44 2.15 -22.57
N ALA A 35 2.20 2.26 -21.47
CA ALA A 35 1.70 1.91 -20.14
C ALA A 35 0.73 2.98 -19.60
N GLN A 36 -0.28 2.56 -18.84
CA GLN A 36 -1.06 3.47 -18.01
C GLN A 36 -0.33 3.64 -16.67
N VAL A 37 0.04 4.87 -16.37
CA VAL A 37 0.82 5.21 -15.17
C VAL A 37 0.04 6.16 -14.30
N SER A 38 -0.07 5.85 -13.04
CA SER A 38 -0.67 6.73 -12.02
C SER A 38 0.27 6.79 -10.83
N ALA A 39 0.56 7.99 -10.33
CA ALA A 39 1.44 8.17 -9.17
C ALA A 39 1.03 9.38 -8.34
N ASN A 40 1.08 9.24 -7.02
CA ASN A 40 0.87 10.32 -6.07
C ASN A 40 1.85 10.17 -4.90
N VAL A 41 2.56 11.25 -4.56
CA VAL A 41 3.45 11.33 -3.40
C VAL A 41 3.14 12.63 -2.65
N VAL A 42 2.92 12.54 -1.34
CA VAL A 42 2.53 13.66 -0.49
C VAL A 42 3.44 13.74 0.74
N ASP A 43 3.98 14.92 1.01
CA ASP A 43 4.63 15.21 2.28
C ASP A 43 3.57 15.33 3.39
N LEU A 44 3.65 14.48 4.41
CA LEU A 44 2.63 14.38 5.46
C LEU A 44 2.73 15.47 6.53
N VAL A 45 3.82 16.23 6.56
CA VAL A 45 4.00 17.36 7.48
C VAL A 45 3.44 18.66 6.87
N SER A 46 3.75 18.91 5.61
CA SER A 46 3.28 20.11 4.90
C SER A 46 1.96 19.91 4.15
N ASN A 47 1.52 18.67 3.94
CA ASN A 47 0.43 18.26 3.06
C ASN A 47 0.62 18.70 1.59
N GLN A 48 1.87 18.93 1.16
CA GLN A 48 2.18 19.32 -0.20
C GLN A 48 2.29 18.09 -1.10
N PRO A 49 1.61 18.08 -2.26
CA PRO A 49 1.86 17.06 -3.27
C PRO A 49 3.25 17.26 -3.87
N LEU A 50 4.06 16.20 -3.89
CA LEU A 50 5.40 16.19 -4.46
C LEU A 50 5.39 15.57 -5.86
N VAL A 51 4.53 14.56 -6.07
CA VAL A 51 4.26 13.93 -7.37
C VAL A 51 2.76 13.79 -7.52
N SER A 52 2.24 14.16 -8.68
CA SER A 52 0.85 13.91 -9.11
C SER A 52 0.86 13.65 -10.61
N ILE A 53 0.65 12.38 -10.99
CA ILE A 53 0.59 11.91 -12.38
C ILE A 53 -0.68 11.07 -12.50
N ASP A 54 -1.67 11.55 -13.24
CA ASP A 54 -2.95 10.88 -13.46
C ASP A 54 -3.53 10.22 -12.19
N ASP A 55 -3.31 10.88 -11.04
CA ASP A 55 -3.50 10.33 -9.70
C ASP A 55 -4.96 10.06 -9.34
N ARG A 56 -5.91 10.58 -10.14
CA ARG A 56 -7.35 10.33 -10.02
C ARG A 56 -7.89 9.26 -10.97
N VAL A 57 -7.06 8.76 -11.87
CA VAL A 57 -7.43 7.66 -12.76
C VAL A 57 -7.56 6.38 -11.94
N VAL A 58 -8.63 5.64 -12.20
CA VAL A 58 -8.88 4.34 -11.54
C VAL A 58 -8.21 3.25 -12.36
N LEU A 59 -7.24 2.58 -11.74
CA LEU A 59 -6.51 1.46 -12.32
C LEU A 59 -6.68 0.19 -11.49
N PRO A 60 -6.44 -1.00 -12.06
CA PRO A 60 -6.28 -2.23 -11.30
C PRO A 60 -5.14 -2.10 -10.30
N THR A 61 -5.38 -2.53 -9.07
CA THR A 61 -4.38 -2.42 -7.98
C THR A 61 -4.03 -3.76 -7.35
N ALA A 62 -4.57 -4.85 -7.90
CA ALA A 62 -4.31 -6.22 -7.46
C ALA A 62 -4.46 -6.36 -5.94
N SER A 63 -3.45 -6.85 -5.23
CA SER A 63 -3.51 -7.10 -3.78
C SER A 63 -3.49 -5.84 -2.89
N ILE A 64 -3.39 -4.64 -3.44
CA ILE A 64 -3.52 -3.41 -2.63
C ILE A 64 -4.89 -3.36 -1.95
N GLY A 65 -5.96 -3.75 -2.65
CA GLY A 65 -7.32 -3.73 -2.09
C GLY A 65 -7.51 -4.54 -0.80
N LYS A 66 -6.62 -5.48 -0.49
CA LYS A 66 -6.64 -6.24 0.76
C LYS A 66 -6.47 -5.36 2.02
N ILE A 67 -5.91 -4.15 1.87
CA ILE A 67 -5.85 -3.19 2.96
C ILE A 67 -7.24 -2.80 3.47
N LEU A 68 -8.23 -2.72 2.58
CA LEU A 68 -9.61 -2.38 2.93
C LEU A 68 -10.25 -3.47 3.81
N LEU A 69 -9.96 -4.73 3.51
CA LEU A 69 -10.31 -5.86 4.37
C LEU A 69 -9.63 -5.78 5.74
N LEU A 70 -8.32 -5.50 5.78
CA LEU A 70 -7.58 -5.37 7.05
C LEU A 70 -8.15 -4.24 7.92
N ILE A 71 -8.58 -3.14 7.34
CA ILE A 71 -9.24 -2.03 8.05
C ILE A 71 -10.56 -2.49 8.64
N GLU A 72 -11.42 -3.19 7.87
CA GLU A 72 -12.70 -3.70 8.37
C GLU A 72 -12.49 -4.72 9.50
N ILE A 73 -11.56 -5.66 9.34
CA ILE A 73 -11.18 -6.63 10.38
C ILE A 73 -10.72 -5.89 11.65
N SER A 74 -9.82 -4.91 11.50
CA SER A 74 -9.31 -4.15 12.65
C SER A 74 -10.41 -3.35 13.35
N ALA A 75 -11.33 -2.73 12.61
CA ALA A 75 -12.46 -2.01 13.16
C ALA A 75 -13.37 -2.91 14.00
N ARG A 76 -13.71 -4.10 13.48
CA ARG A 76 -14.53 -5.08 14.22
C ARG A 76 -13.84 -5.63 15.47
N LEU A 77 -12.51 -5.84 15.39
CA LEU A 77 -11.73 -6.22 16.58
C LEU A 77 -11.76 -5.12 17.67
N THR A 78 -11.70 -3.85 17.26
CA THR A 78 -11.80 -2.71 18.16
C THR A 78 -13.21 -2.58 18.75
N ALA A 79 -14.25 -2.78 17.95
CA ALA A 79 -15.64 -2.78 18.38
C ALA A 79 -16.04 -4.02 19.20
N GLN A 80 -15.15 -5.03 19.29
CA GLN A 80 -15.41 -6.32 19.92
C GLN A 80 -16.56 -7.13 19.28
N ASP A 81 -16.85 -6.88 17.99
CA ASP A 81 -17.87 -7.62 17.25
C ASP A 81 -17.48 -9.09 17.06
N PHE A 82 -16.18 -9.39 17.04
CA PHE A 82 -15.63 -10.73 17.14
C PHE A 82 -14.22 -10.74 17.75
N SER A 83 -13.77 -11.93 18.15
CA SER A 83 -12.47 -12.10 18.78
C SER A 83 -11.36 -12.32 17.77
N GLY A 84 -10.22 -11.65 17.96
CA GLY A 84 -8.99 -11.95 17.21
C GLY A 84 -8.47 -13.38 17.43
N TYR A 85 -8.89 -14.05 18.51
CA TYR A 85 -8.60 -15.45 18.82
C TYR A 85 -9.61 -16.42 18.18
N GLY A 86 -10.68 -15.93 17.54
CA GLY A 86 -11.62 -16.77 16.81
C GLY A 86 -10.89 -17.57 15.74
N ILE A 87 -11.12 -18.88 15.71
CA ILE A 87 -10.42 -19.81 14.81
C ILE A 87 -11.19 -19.96 13.53
N LEU A 88 -10.51 -19.85 12.39
CA LEU A 88 -11.06 -20.15 11.07
C LEU A 88 -10.31 -21.34 10.46
N ASP A 89 -11.10 -22.33 10.02
CA ASP A 89 -10.59 -23.55 9.40
C ASP A 89 -10.45 -23.37 7.89
N LYS A 90 -9.33 -23.85 7.32
CA LYS A 90 -9.19 -23.99 5.88
C LYS A 90 -9.73 -25.34 5.41
N SER A 91 -10.32 -25.37 4.24
CA SER A 91 -10.74 -26.58 3.58
C SER A 91 -10.17 -26.66 2.15
N ILE A 92 -10.20 -27.86 1.55
CA ILE A 92 -9.79 -28.04 0.15
C ILE A 92 -10.59 -27.12 -0.80
N ARG A 93 -11.84 -26.80 -0.44
CA ARG A 93 -12.71 -25.90 -1.25
C ARG A 93 -12.26 -24.43 -1.20
N ASP A 94 -11.51 -24.06 -0.17
CA ASP A 94 -10.99 -22.71 -0.01
C ASP A 94 -9.62 -22.54 -0.70
N SER A 95 -9.06 -23.60 -1.28
CA SER A 95 -7.75 -23.59 -1.95
C SER A 95 -7.74 -22.54 -3.04
N VAL A 96 -6.77 -21.66 -2.97
CA VAL A 96 -6.46 -20.62 -3.95
C VAL A 96 -4.96 -20.47 -4.02
N GLY A 97 -4.43 -20.42 -5.23
CA GLY A 97 -2.99 -20.40 -5.49
C GLY A 97 -2.35 -19.03 -5.30
N ASP A 98 -1.17 -18.90 -5.89
CA ASP A 98 -0.36 -17.69 -5.96
C ASP A 98 0.15 -17.22 -4.58
N SER A 99 -0.11 -15.99 -4.17
CA SER A 99 0.51 -15.36 -2.99
C SER A 99 0.08 -15.98 -1.67
N GLY A 100 1.02 -16.08 -0.74
CA GLY A 100 0.79 -16.51 0.64
C GLY A 100 1.49 -17.82 1.00
N ILE A 101 1.59 -18.06 2.29
CA ILE A 101 2.29 -19.21 2.84
C ILE A 101 1.35 -20.24 3.50
N TRP A 102 0.15 -19.83 3.92
CA TRP A 102 -0.72 -20.73 4.69
C TRP A 102 -1.17 -21.97 3.89
N GLN A 103 -1.35 -21.84 2.60
CA GLN A 103 -1.64 -22.98 1.73
C GLN A 103 -0.58 -24.11 1.84
N HIS A 104 0.67 -23.76 2.18
CA HIS A 104 1.80 -24.69 2.32
C HIS A 104 2.00 -25.18 3.76
N LEU A 105 1.35 -24.56 4.75
CA LEU A 105 1.46 -24.96 6.15
C LEU A 105 0.53 -26.16 6.45
N GLN A 106 0.94 -27.01 7.38
CA GLN A 106 0.12 -28.13 7.86
C GLN A 106 -0.98 -27.68 8.84
N ALA A 107 -0.91 -26.44 9.40
CA ALA A 107 -1.92 -25.92 10.31
C ALA A 107 -3.29 -25.87 9.60
N PRO A 108 -4.29 -26.65 10.07
CA PRO A 108 -5.60 -26.73 9.42
C PRO A 108 -6.46 -25.48 9.71
N ALA A 109 -6.14 -24.76 10.77
CA ALA A 109 -6.88 -23.60 11.24
C ALA A 109 -5.95 -22.57 11.88
N LEU A 110 -6.33 -21.28 11.80
CA LEU A 110 -5.59 -20.19 12.42
C LEU A 110 -6.54 -19.16 13.05
N PRO A 111 -6.08 -18.43 14.07
CA PRO A 111 -6.80 -17.30 14.62
C PRO A 111 -6.98 -16.16 13.58
N VAL A 112 -8.08 -15.41 13.71
CA VAL A 112 -8.34 -14.24 12.87
C VAL A 112 -7.17 -13.26 12.88
N ALA A 113 -6.54 -13.02 14.03
CA ALA A 113 -5.38 -12.13 14.14
C ALA A 113 -4.18 -12.61 13.33
N ASP A 114 -3.94 -13.93 13.30
CA ASP A 114 -2.84 -14.53 12.52
C ASP A 114 -3.14 -14.48 11.02
N LEU A 115 -4.40 -14.71 10.63
CA LEU A 115 -4.83 -14.56 9.24
C LEU A 115 -4.64 -13.12 8.74
N ALA A 116 -5.03 -12.12 9.54
CA ALA A 116 -4.80 -10.72 9.19
C ALA A 116 -3.29 -10.39 9.10
N THR A 117 -2.48 -10.98 9.97
CA THR A 117 -1.01 -10.89 9.89
C THR A 117 -0.48 -11.46 8.58
N LEU A 118 -0.94 -12.65 8.17
CA LEU A 118 -0.55 -13.27 6.89
C LEU A 118 -0.96 -12.42 5.68
N VAL A 119 -2.15 -11.80 5.72
CA VAL A 119 -2.58 -10.87 4.65
C VAL A 119 -1.68 -9.65 4.57
N GLY A 120 -1.30 -9.07 5.71
CA GLY A 120 -0.40 -7.91 5.77
C GLY A 120 1.03 -8.24 5.34
N ALA A 121 1.58 -9.36 5.85
CA ALA A 121 2.98 -9.74 5.67
C ALA A 121 3.27 -10.36 4.30
N THR A 122 2.46 -11.31 3.86
CA THR A 122 2.72 -12.11 2.65
C THR A 122 1.63 -12.00 1.59
N SER A 123 0.67 -11.09 1.80
CA SER A 123 -0.47 -10.95 0.89
C SER A 123 -1.28 -12.24 0.72
N ASP A 124 -1.37 -13.08 1.75
CA ASP A 124 -1.91 -14.44 1.71
C ASP A 124 -3.34 -14.49 1.14
N ASN A 125 -3.49 -15.19 0.02
CA ASN A 125 -4.75 -15.28 -0.72
C ASN A 125 -5.80 -16.11 0.03
N LEU A 126 -5.37 -17.24 0.61
CA LEU A 126 -6.25 -18.12 1.37
C LEU A 126 -6.77 -17.43 2.63
N ALA A 127 -5.88 -16.77 3.38
CA ALA A 127 -6.25 -15.96 4.54
C ALA A 127 -7.21 -14.82 4.16
N THR A 128 -6.96 -14.14 3.02
CA THR A 128 -7.84 -13.10 2.50
C THR A 128 -9.26 -13.63 2.28
N ASN A 129 -9.41 -14.76 1.60
CA ASN A 129 -10.72 -15.32 1.28
C ASN A 129 -11.47 -15.79 2.52
N LEU A 130 -10.79 -16.39 3.51
CA LEU A 130 -11.45 -16.78 4.75
C LEU A 130 -11.88 -15.57 5.58
N LEU A 131 -11.07 -14.53 5.65
CA LEU A 131 -11.47 -13.29 6.32
C LEU A 131 -12.63 -12.60 5.60
N LEU A 132 -12.64 -12.56 4.26
CA LEU A 132 -13.78 -12.05 3.48
C LEU A 132 -15.05 -12.86 3.69
N LYS A 133 -14.94 -14.19 3.81
CA LYS A 133 -16.08 -15.06 4.14
C LYS A 133 -16.65 -14.75 5.53
N GLN A 134 -15.79 -14.35 6.47
CA GLN A 134 -16.18 -14.00 7.84
C GLN A 134 -16.90 -12.65 7.92
N VAL A 135 -16.45 -11.63 7.19
CA VAL A 135 -17.00 -10.26 7.32
C VAL A 135 -17.95 -9.87 6.20
N GLY A 136 -17.82 -10.50 5.04
CA GLY A 136 -18.57 -10.17 3.84
C GLY A 136 -17.96 -9.01 3.03
N LEU A 137 -17.96 -9.14 1.71
CA LEU A 137 -17.43 -8.12 0.81
C LEU A 137 -18.21 -6.80 0.91
N GLU A 138 -19.52 -6.86 1.15
CA GLU A 138 -20.38 -5.70 1.29
C GLU A 138 -19.99 -4.83 2.51
N ALA A 139 -19.65 -5.46 3.62
CA ALA A 139 -19.16 -4.72 4.79
C ALA A 139 -17.83 -3.99 4.51
N VAL A 140 -16.93 -4.62 3.76
CA VAL A 140 -15.68 -3.98 3.32
C VAL A 140 -15.97 -2.79 2.42
N ARG A 141 -16.93 -2.90 1.50
CA ARG A 141 -17.35 -1.79 0.61
C ARG A 141 -17.96 -0.64 1.41
N ALA A 142 -18.92 -0.93 2.29
CA ALA A 142 -19.52 0.09 3.14
C ALA A 142 -18.48 0.83 4.01
N ARG A 143 -17.49 0.10 4.54
CA ARG A 143 -16.36 0.70 5.27
C ARG A 143 -15.52 1.60 4.37
N THR A 144 -15.22 1.16 3.18
CA THR A 144 -14.46 1.93 2.18
C THR A 144 -15.15 3.24 1.85
N GLU A 145 -16.46 3.20 1.60
CA GLU A 145 -17.28 4.38 1.35
C GLU A 145 -17.30 5.34 2.55
N SER A 146 -17.41 4.80 3.78
CA SER A 146 -17.39 5.60 5.01
C SER A 146 -16.08 6.35 5.23
N LEU A 147 -14.97 5.88 4.65
CA LEU A 147 -13.66 6.56 4.63
C LEU A 147 -13.55 7.63 3.53
N GLY A 148 -14.61 7.84 2.75
CA GLY A 148 -14.63 8.77 1.64
C GLY A 148 -13.77 8.32 0.44
N LEU A 149 -13.61 7.01 0.25
CA LEU A 149 -12.92 6.42 -0.89
C LEU A 149 -13.97 6.06 -1.95
N SER A 150 -14.03 6.84 -3.02
CA SER A 150 -15.03 6.68 -4.09
C SER A 150 -14.47 6.04 -5.36
N ARG A 151 -13.14 5.99 -5.48
CA ARG A 151 -12.39 5.46 -6.62
C ARG A 151 -11.57 4.23 -6.28
N THR A 152 -11.59 3.82 -5.02
CA THR A 152 -10.80 2.68 -4.52
C THR A 152 -11.76 1.66 -3.92
N ALA A 153 -11.67 0.41 -4.36
CA ALA A 153 -12.55 -0.66 -3.90
C ALA A 153 -11.90 -2.04 -3.99
N LEU A 154 -12.25 -2.90 -3.02
CA LEU A 154 -12.10 -4.35 -3.14
C LEU A 154 -13.36 -4.88 -3.84
N LEU A 155 -13.19 -5.47 -5.03
CA LEU A 155 -14.31 -5.80 -5.92
C LEU A 155 -14.81 -7.22 -5.74
N ASP A 156 -13.92 -8.15 -5.35
CA ASP A 156 -14.21 -9.58 -5.34
C ASP A 156 -13.34 -10.32 -4.32
N VAL A 157 -13.58 -11.61 -4.18
CA VAL A 157 -12.66 -12.55 -3.54
C VAL A 157 -11.46 -12.83 -4.45
N VAL A 158 -10.38 -13.37 -3.88
CA VAL A 158 -9.25 -13.83 -4.69
C VAL A 158 -9.65 -15.10 -5.44
N ARG A 159 -9.35 -15.15 -6.73
CA ARG A 159 -9.65 -16.27 -7.62
C ARG A 159 -8.44 -16.61 -8.47
N ASP A 160 -8.21 -17.91 -8.68
CA ASP A 160 -7.19 -18.40 -9.63
C ASP A 160 -7.62 -18.15 -11.08
N ASN A 161 -8.93 -18.24 -11.34
CA ASN A 161 -9.53 -17.97 -12.65
C ASN A 161 -10.81 -17.16 -12.46
N ARG A 162 -11.06 -16.23 -13.36
CA ARG A 162 -12.26 -15.39 -13.37
C ARG A 162 -13.17 -15.79 -14.52
N GLY A 163 -14.44 -16.00 -14.19
CA GLY A 163 -15.50 -16.23 -15.17
C GLY A 163 -16.17 -14.93 -15.61
N PRO A 164 -17.10 -15.01 -16.57
CA PRO A 164 -17.81 -13.84 -17.11
C PRO A 164 -18.69 -13.11 -16.09
N ASP A 165 -19.12 -13.79 -15.03
CA ASP A 165 -19.96 -13.22 -13.96
C ASP A 165 -19.14 -12.68 -12.78
N ASP A 166 -17.83 -12.92 -12.75
CA ASP A 166 -16.94 -12.42 -11.71
C ASP A 166 -16.51 -10.98 -12.02
N ALA A 167 -16.11 -10.22 -10.97
CA ALA A 167 -15.51 -8.93 -11.21
C ALA A 167 -14.21 -9.11 -12.06
N PRO A 168 -13.91 -8.17 -12.99
CA PRO A 168 -12.78 -8.36 -13.90
C PRO A 168 -11.42 -8.41 -13.18
N GLN A 169 -11.36 -7.91 -11.95
CA GLN A 169 -10.15 -7.86 -11.13
C GLN A 169 -10.48 -7.86 -9.64
N LEU A 170 -9.46 -8.16 -8.81
CA LEU A 170 -9.61 -8.19 -7.36
C LEU A 170 -9.95 -6.83 -6.77
N SER A 171 -9.25 -5.80 -7.20
CA SER A 171 -9.41 -4.44 -6.70
C SER A 171 -9.02 -3.38 -7.72
N VAL A 172 -9.54 -2.19 -7.51
CA VAL A 172 -9.20 -0.97 -8.25
C VAL A 172 -8.89 0.15 -7.27
N GLY A 173 -8.17 1.17 -7.74
CA GLY A 173 -7.92 2.36 -6.94
C GLY A 173 -7.32 3.51 -7.73
N SER A 174 -7.46 4.71 -7.19
CA SER A 174 -6.71 5.88 -7.60
C SER A 174 -5.53 6.09 -6.66
N THR A 175 -4.39 6.53 -7.19
CA THR A 175 -3.18 6.72 -6.36
C THR A 175 -3.34 7.91 -5.40
N GLU A 176 -4.17 8.89 -5.72
CA GLU A 176 -4.56 9.96 -4.79
C GLU A 176 -5.24 9.39 -3.53
N GLU A 177 -6.27 8.53 -3.70
CA GLU A 177 -6.97 7.94 -2.55
C GLU A 177 -6.10 6.96 -1.77
N LEU A 178 -5.29 6.14 -2.46
CA LEU A 178 -4.38 5.20 -1.81
C LEU A 178 -3.30 5.92 -1.00
N SER A 179 -2.65 6.94 -1.57
CA SER A 179 -1.67 7.77 -0.85
C SER A 179 -2.32 8.46 0.36
N ARG A 180 -3.52 9.04 0.20
CA ARG A 180 -4.28 9.62 1.31
C ARG A 180 -4.59 8.61 2.40
N LEU A 181 -5.02 7.39 2.05
CA LEU A 181 -5.32 6.32 3.00
C LEU A 181 -4.08 5.92 3.82
N PHE A 182 -2.92 5.77 3.18
CA PHE A 182 -1.67 5.50 3.88
C PHE A 182 -1.21 6.67 4.75
N GLY A 183 -1.45 7.90 4.33
CA GLY A 183 -1.25 9.09 5.16
C GLY A 183 -2.12 9.09 6.41
N MET A 184 -3.41 8.75 6.28
CA MET A 184 -4.33 8.60 7.41
C MET A 184 -3.88 7.48 8.37
N LEU A 185 -3.45 6.32 7.84
CA LEU A 185 -2.92 5.22 8.65
C LEU A 185 -1.68 5.66 9.44
N ALA A 186 -0.74 6.32 8.78
CA ALA A 186 0.50 6.78 9.39
C ALA A 186 0.28 7.82 10.51
N ARG A 187 -0.82 8.60 10.43
CA ARG A 187 -1.23 9.56 11.46
C ARG A 187 -2.19 8.98 12.52
N GLY A 188 -2.62 7.73 12.36
CA GLY A 188 -3.58 7.11 13.30
C GLY A 188 -5.03 7.59 13.13
N GLU A 189 -5.41 8.06 11.94
CA GLU A 189 -6.68 8.73 11.65
C GLU A 189 -7.70 7.81 10.94
N VAL A 190 -7.38 6.57 10.65
CA VAL A 190 -8.34 5.62 10.04
C VAL A 190 -9.24 5.05 11.12
N ILE A 191 -10.49 5.51 11.16
CA ILE A 191 -11.55 5.18 12.12
C ILE A 191 -11.19 5.62 13.55
N ASP A 192 -10.17 5.00 14.14
CA ASP A 192 -9.64 5.29 15.47
C ASP A 192 -8.15 4.92 15.54
N PRO A 193 -7.40 5.43 16.55
CA PRO A 193 -5.97 5.14 16.69
C PRO A 193 -5.65 3.64 16.85
N GLY A 194 -6.50 2.88 17.54
CA GLY A 194 -6.30 1.44 17.77
C GLY A 194 -6.46 0.65 16.46
N THR A 195 -7.46 0.99 15.66
CA THR A 195 -7.66 0.42 14.30
C THR A 195 -6.47 0.73 13.41
N SER A 196 -6.04 1.98 13.33
CA SER A 196 -4.89 2.40 12.54
C SER A 196 -3.60 1.69 12.98
N GLN A 197 -3.33 1.64 14.29
CA GLN A 197 -2.14 0.99 14.86
C GLN A 197 -2.07 -0.49 14.53
N ARG A 198 -3.21 -1.18 14.59
CA ARG A 198 -3.25 -2.62 14.28
C ARG A 198 -2.99 -2.87 12.80
N VAL A 199 -3.61 -2.08 11.90
CA VAL A 199 -3.38 -2.19 10.46
C VAL A 199 -1.92 -1.87 10.12
N THR A 200 -1.36 -0.79 10.65
CA THR A 200 0.05 -0.44 10.43
C THR A 200 0.99 -1.51 10.97
N GLY A 201 0.64 -2.14 12.11
CA GLY A 201 1.38 -3.27 12.67
C GLY A 201 1.44 -4.47 11.74
N TRP A 202 0.34 -4.80 11.04
CA TRP A 202 0.33 -5.86 10.03
C TRP A 202 1.11 -5.48 8.77
N LEU A 203 0.96 -4.24 8.30
CA LEU A 203 1.64 -3.76 7.08
C LEU A 203 3.15 -3.58 7.26
N SER A 204 3.62 -3.32 8.50
CA SER A 204 5.05 -3.24 8.81
C SER A 204 5.77 -4.59 8.73
N LEU A 205 5.02 -5.67 8.53
CA LEU A 205 5.54 -7.02 8.29
C LEU A 205 5.63 -7.38 6.81
N ASN A 206 5.22 -6.49 5.90
CA ASN A 206 5.17 -6.81 4.48
C ASN A 206 6.56 -7.22 3.95
N CYS A 207 6.68 -8.46 3.48
CA CYS A 207 7.93 -9.01 2.96
C CYS A 207 8.22 -8.60 1.51
N ASP A 208 7.23 -8.05 0.79
CA ASP A 208 7.43 -7.64 -0.60
C ASP A 208 7.89 -6.19 -0.69
N LEU A 209 9.20 -6.01 -0.85
CA LEU A 209 9.87 -4.74 -1.07
C LEU A 209 10.43 -4.63 -2.50
N SER A 210 9.78 -5.26 -3.48
CA SER A 210 10.33 -5.41 -4.84
C SER A 210 10.11 -4.22 -5.78
N MET A 211 9.27 -3.24 -5.40
CA MET A 211 8.87 -2.13 -6.25
C MET A 211 9.48 -0.79 -5.77
N VAL A 212 8.66 0.15 -5.32
CA VAL A 212 9.12 1.44 -4.78
C VAL A 212 10.03 1.23 -3.57
N ALA A 213 9.64 0.37 -2.64
CA ALA A 213 10.40 0.07 -1.43
C ALA A 213 11.75 -0.61 -1.68
N SER A 214 12.01 -1.13 -2.89
CA SER A 214 13.30 -1.72 -3.25
C SER A 214 14.47 -0.74 -3.17
N ALA A 215 14.17 0.56 -3.17
CA ALA A 215 15.14 1.64 -3.03
C ALA A 215 15.59 1.89 -1.57
N TYR A 216 14.84 1.42 -0.58
CA TYR A 216 15.03 1.83 0.81
C TYR A 216 16.11 1.06 1.55
N GLY A 217 16.65 -0.02 0.97
CA GLY A 217 17.72 -0.81 1.55
C GLY A 217 17.33 -1.56 2.84
N LEU A 218 16.02 -1.71 3.09
CA LEU A 218 15.51 -2.41 4.27
C LEU A 218 15.58 -3.93 4.08
N ASP A 219 15.79 -4.64 5.19
CA ASP A 219 15.66 -6.11 5.21
C ASP A 219 14.17 -6.48 5.10
N PRO A 220 13.75 -7.24 4.05
CA PRO A 220 12.35 -7.62 3.88
C PRO A 220 11.76 -8.41 5.06
N LEU A 221 12.60 -9.08 5.85
CA LEU A 221 12.18 -9.91 6.97
C LEU A 221 12.26 -9.22 8.33
N ALA A 222 12.97 -8.08 8.45
CA ALA A 222 13.31 -7.47 9.74
C ALA A 222 13.31 -5.93 9.70
N HIS A 223 12.23 -5.28 9.21
CA HIS A 223 12.14 -3.80 9.14
C HIS A 223 11.00 -3.18 9.98
N ARG A 224 10.44 -3.92 10.94
CA ARG A 224 9.39 -3.39 11.84
C ARG A 224 9.87 -2.28 12.77
N MET A 225 11.14 -2.29 13.11
CA MET A 225 11.76 -1.25 13.93
C MET A 225 12.50 -0.27 13.02
N PRO A 226 12.59 1.01 13.41
CA PRO A 226 13.31 1.98 12.60
C PRO A 226 14.77 1.54 12.35
N ASP A 227 15.14 1.45 11.08
CA ASP A 227 16.51 1.23 10.64
C ASP A 227 17.07 2.53 10.06
N HIS A 228 18.20 3.00 10.59
CA HIS A 228 18.76 4.32 10.27
C HIS A 228 17.75 5.48 10.27
N SER A 229 16.77 5.43 11.17
CA SER A 229 15.60 6.34 11.26
C SER A 229 14.57 6.17 10.15
N THR A 230 14.68 5.14 9.34
CA THR A 230 13.72 4.79 8.30
C THR A 230 12.66 3.84 8.86
N LEU A 231 11.40 4.17 8.69
CA LEU A 231 10.27 3.33 9.08
C LEU A 231 9.27 3.28 7.91
N LEU A 232 8.95 2.07 7.48
CA LEU A 232 8.07 1.79 6.35
C LEU A 232 6.80 1.06 6.78
N ILE A 233 5.69 1.47 6.22
CA ILE A 233 4.48 0.65 6.07
C ILE A 233 4.10 0.66 4.61
N ASN A 234 3.92 -0.50 4.00
CA ASN A 234 3.51 -0.57 2.60
C ASN A 234 2.65 -1.80 2.30
N LYS A 235 2.00 -1.76 1.16
CA LYS A 235 1.33 -2.89 0.54
C LYS A 235 1.61 -2.91 -0.94
N THR A 236 1.95 -4.07 -1.46
CA THR A 236 2.15 -4.31 -2.89
C THR A 236 0.95 -5.01 -3.52
N GLY A 237 0.81 -4.83 -4.81
CA GLY A 237 -0.15 -5.52 -5.67
C GLY A 237 0.51 -5.92 -6.98
N THR A 238 0.51 -7.22 -7.26
CA THR A 238 1.06 -7.81 -8.47
C THR A 238 -0.02 -8.65 -9.15
N ASP A 239 -0.20 -8.42 -10.44
CA ASP A 239 -1.00 -9.24 -11.31
C ASP A 239 -0.39 -9.19 -12.72
N PHE A 240 -0.90 -10.01 -13.66
CA PHE A 240 -0.47 -9.93 -15.05
C PHE A 240 -0.69 -8.52 -15.60
N GLY A 241 0.39 -7.87 -16.05
CA GLY A 241 0.33 -6.50 -16.53
C GLY A 241 0.02 -5.43 -15.48
N VAL A 242 0.11 -5.73 -14.19
CA VAL A 242 -0.13 -4.76 -13.10
C VAL A 242 0.99 -4.82 -12.08
N ARG A 243 1.56 -3.65 -11.76
CA ARG A 243 2.44 -3.44 -10.59
C ARG A 243 1.95 -2.22 -9.84
N SER A 244 1.65 -2.41 -8.58
CA SER A 244 1.13 -1.33 -7.71
C SER A 244 1.76 -1.41 -6.33
N GLU A 245 2.18 -0.28 -5.80
CA GLU A 245 2.62 -0.18 -4.41
C GLU A 245 2.08 1.11 -3.81
N ALA A 246 1.56 1.02 -2.59
CA ALA A 246 1.19 2.17 -1.78
C ALA A 246 1.79 2.02 -0.39
N GLY A 247 2.20 3.15 0.21
CA GLY A 247 2.88 3.12 1.49
C GLY A 247 3.03 4.48 2.14
N ALA A 248 3.65 4.46 3.34
CA ALA A 248 4.18 5.64 3.99
C ALA A 248 5.60 5.36 4.49
N LEU A 249 6.50 6.29 4.22
CA LEU A 249 7.91 6.25 4.63
C LEU A 249 8.21 7.44 5.53
N LYS A 250 8.70 7.14 6.74
CA LYS A 250 9.26 8.14 7.65
C LYS A 250 10.77 8.09 7.60
N GLY A 251 11.40 9.22 7.41
CA GLY A 251 12.84 9.41 7.52
C GLY A 251 13.22 10.37 8.63
N LYS A 252 14.44 10.92 8.57
CA LYS A 252 14.97 11.88 9.56
C LYS A 252 14.32 13.26 9.46
N ARG A 253 14.03 13.72 8.23
CA ARG A 253 13.53 15.09 7.98
C ARG A 253 12.03 15.18 8.00
N THR A 254 11.36 14.21 7.37
CA THR A 254 9.91 14.24 7.17
C THR A 254 9.35 12.84 6.99
N MET A 255 8.07 12.76 6.75
CA MET A 255 7.33 11.56 6.40
C MET A 255 6.49 11.82 5.15
N VAL A 256 6.48 10.88 4.25
CA VAL A 256 5.65 10.92 3.03
C VAL A 256 4.69 9.74 2.98
N SER A 257 3.54 9.93 2.34
CA SER A 257 2.74 8.84 1.81
C SER A 257 2.87 8.80 0.30
N TYR A 258 2.76 7.61 -0.28
CA TYR A 258 2.90 7.43 -1.72
C TYR A 258 1.99 6.31 -2.23
N ALA A 259 1.65 6.39 -3.49
CA ALA A 259 1.09 5.30 -4.27
C ALA A 259 1.56 5.41 -5.72
N VAL A 260 1.97 4.29 -6.30
CA VAL A 260 2.37 4.17 -7.70
C VAL A 260 1.71 2.94 -8.29
N THR A 261 0.99 3.11 -9.40
CA THR A 261 0.36 2.01 -10.13
C THR A 261 0.71 2.10 -11.60
N VAL A 262 1.18 0.99 -12.16
CA VAL A 262 1.50 0.85 -13.57
C VAL A 262 0.73 -0.34 -14.13
N GLN A 263 -0.09 -0.08 -15.15
CA GLN A 263 -0.73 -1.12 -15.96
C GLN A 263 -0.06 -1.13 -17.34
N PHE A 264 0.42 -2.30 -17.78
CA PHE A 264 1.24 -2.43 -18.98
C PHE A 264 1.05 -3.80 -19.63
N GLU A 265 1.45 -3.90 -20.89
CA GLU A 265 1.52 -5.20 -21.58
C GLU A 265 2.75 -5.99 -21.11
N ASP A 266 2.53 -6.97 -20.21
CA ASP A 266 3.59 -7.81 -19.60
C ASP A 266 4.02 -8.95 -20.52
N GLU A 267 4.45 -8.59 -21.73
CA GLU A 267 4.82 -9.54 -22.81
C GLU A 267 6.27 -10.05 -22.67
N SER A 268 7.11 -9.35 -21.91
CA SER A 268 8.51 -9.71 -21.77
C SER A 268 9.07 -9.34 -20.39
N LEU A 269 10.08 -10.13 -19.97
CA LEU A 269 10.83 -9.82 -18.75
C LEU A 269 11.47 -8.42 -18.81
N GLU A 270 11.92 -7.99 -19.97
CA GLU A 270 12.52 -6.67 -20.17
C GLU A 270 11.53 -5.54 -19.88
N LYS A 271 10.28 -5.60 -20.41
CA LYS A 271 9.23 -4.63 -20.09
C LYS A 271 8.94 -4.59 -18.58
N ARG A 272 8.82 -5.76 -17.95
CA ARG A 272 8.61 -5.87 -16.51
C ARG A 272 9.74 -5.23 -15.70
N LEU A 273 10.99 -5.50 -16.05
CA LEU A 273 12.15 -4.92 -15.37
C LEU A 273 12.23 -3.40 -15.52
N ARG A 274 11.82 -2.84 -16.67
CA ARG A 274 11.72 -1.40 -16.87
C ARG A 274 10.66 -0.76 -15.95
N VAL A 275 9.50 -1.40 -15.80
CA VAL A 275 8.47 -0.95 -14.85
C VAL A 275 9.00 -0.95 -13.42
N LEU A 276 9.63 -2.05 -12.98
CA LEU A 276 10.20 -2.14 -11.64
C LEU A 276 11.32 -1.11 -11.42
N ALA A 277 12.18 -0.87 -12.42
CA ALA A 277 13.21 0.15 -12.37
C ALA A 277 12.64 1.56 -12.22
N ALA A 278 11.57 1.89 -12.95
CA ALA A 278 10.91 3.19 -12.84
C ALA A 278 10.26 3.38 -11.45
N MET A 279 9.61 2.34 -10.90
CA MET A 279 9.07 2.38 -9.54
C MET A 279 10.18 2.54 -8.49
N ARG A 280 11.32 1.86 -8.67
CA ARG A 280 12.50 2.04 -7.81
C ARG A 280 13.03 3.46 -7.86
N THR A 281 13.07 4.12 -9.02
CA THR A 281 13.50 5.52 -9.15
C THR A 281 12.62 6.46 -8.32
N VAL A 282 11.30 6.22 -8.28
CA VAL A 282 10.41 6.97 -7.37
C VAL A 282 10.83 6.75 -5.91
N GLY A 283 11.14 5.52 -5.54
CA GLY A 283 11.60 5.19 -4.18
C GLY A 283 12.92 5.88 -3.82
N GLU A 284 13.87 5.96 -4.75
CA GLU A 284 15.18 6.63 -4.55
C GLU A 284 14.98 8.12 -4.24
N GLU A 285 14.12 8.83 -5.01
CA GLU A 285 13.83 10.23 -4.76
C GLU A 285 12.98 10.46 -3.50
N ILE A 286 12.07 9.53 -3.13
CA ILE A 286 11.38 9.55 -1.83
C ILE A 286 12.38 9.41 -0.68
N LEU A 287 13.31 8.45 -0.77
CA LEU A 287 14.34 8.23 0.25
C LEU A 287 15.23 9.47 0.43
N GLU A 288 15.69 10.05 -0.68
CA GLU A 288 16.47 11.30 -0.66
C GLU A 288 15.68 12.45 -0.03
N TYR A 289 14.39 12.55 -0.32
CA TYR A 289 13.51 13.60 0.20
C TYR A 289 13.32 13.51 1.71
N VAL A 290 13.17 12.30 2.28
CA VAL A 290 12.90 12.13 3.71
C VAL A 290 14.17 12.09 4.58
N HIS A 291 15.37 11.98 4.00
CA HIS A 291 16.68 11.94 4.67
C HIS A 291 17.56 13.14 4.32
#